data_470d11a7592571d7c0f0b3d03e590e50
#
_entry.id   470d11a7592571d7c0f0b3d03e590e50
#
_cell.length_a   1.000
_cell.length_b   1.000
_cell.length_c   1.000
_cell.angle_alpha   90.00
_cell.angle_beta   90.00
_cell.angle_gamma   90.00
#
_symmetry.space_group_name_H-M   'P 1'
#
loop_
_entity.id
_entity.type
_entity.pdbx_description
1 polymer ?
#
loop_
_entity_poly.entity_id
_entity_poly.type
_entity_poly.pdbx_seq_one_letter_code
_entity_poly.pdbx_strand_id
1 'polypeptide(L)'
;MHGMSPRGFTLIELVITLAIIGLLTTAAMPLAQLVAQREKESELRSALREIRSALDAYKVAADTGHIKRELGDSGYPPDLKSLYAGVEDVASEKKVNMYFLRRVPRDPFFPDGSIPADGTWGLRSYQSPPDDPQPGDDVFDVYSLAAGKGLNGVPYHDW
;
A
#
# COMPACT_ATOMS: atom_id res chain seq x y z
N MET A 1 -23.13 -25.53 -59.45
CA MET A 1 -23.17 -25.44 -57.97
C MET A 1 -22.06 -26.38 -57.42
N HIS A 2 -20.92 -25.82 -56.98
CA HIS A 2 -19.82 -26.57 -56.39
C HIS A 2 -20.13 -26.73 -54.90
N GLY A 3 -20.48 -27.95 -54.53
CA GLY A 3 -20.66 -28.29 -53.10
C GLY A 3 -19.31 -28.28 -52.40
N MET A 4 -19.10 -27.36 -51.46
CA MET A 4 -17.97 -27.39 -50.54
C MET A 4 -18.18 -28.55 -49.60
N SER A 5 -17.37 -29.60 -49.72
CA SER A 5 -17.32 -30.70 -48.75
C SER A 5 -16.86 -30.14 -47.38
N PRO A 6 -17.58 -30.41 -46.29
CA PRO A 6 -17.11 -30.03 -44.97
C PRO A 6 -15.83 -30.80 -44.64
N ARG A 7 -14.70 -30.11 -44.48
CA ARG A 7 -13.44 -30.73 -44.01
C ARG A 7 -13.54 -30.87 -42.48
N GLY A 8 -13.62 -32.09 -42.01
CA GLY A 8 -13.55 -32.39 -40.60
C GLY A 8 -12.10 -32.29 -40.09
N PHE A 9 -11.94 -31.94 -38.83
CA PHE A 9 -10.64 -31.94 -38.12
C PHE A 9 -10.09 -33.38 -38.02
N THR A 10 -8.79 -33.51 -38.24
CA THR A 10 -8.09 -34.80 -38.01
C THR A 10 -7.76 -34.96 -36.54
N LEU A 11 -7.68 -36.21 -36.06
CA LEU A 11 -7.31 -36.51 -34.67
C LEU A 11 -5.92 -35.91 -34.32
N ILE A 12 -4.98 -35.98 -35.26
CA ILE A 12 -3.61 -35.45 -35.10
C ILE A 12 -3.63 -33.94 -34.94
N GLU A 13 -4.46 -33.20 -35.67
CA GLU A 13 -4.61 -31.76 -35.60
C GLU A 13 -5.17 -31.32 -34.25
N LEU A 14 -6.14 -32.09 -33.70
CA LEU A 14 -6.67 -31.87 -32.37
C LEU A 14 -5.59 -32.07 -31.29
N VAL A 15 -4.79 -33.13 -31.38
CA VAL A 15 -3.71 -33.42 -30.41
C VAL A 15 -2.63 -32.35 -30.46
N ILE A 16 -2.23 -31.92 -31.66
CA ILE A 16 -1.22 -30.86 -31.81
C ILE A 16 -1.74 -29.54 -31.26
N THR A 17 -2.99 -29.14 -31.52
CA THR A 17 -3.56 -27.91 -30.97
C THR A 17 -3.66 -27.92 -29.46
N LEU A 18 -4.07 -29.05 -28.87
CA LEU A 18 -4.09 -29.20 -27.40
C LEU A 18 -2.68 -29.14 -26.79
N ALA A 19 -1.68 -29.74 -27.44
CA ALA A 19 -0.29 -29.67 -27.00
C ALA A 19 0.26 -28.23 -27.01
N ILE A 20 -0.03 -27.47 -28.07
CA ILE A 20 0.38 -26.05 -28.18
C ILE A 20 -0.33 -25.20 -27.11
N ILE A 21 -1.64 -25.37 -26.92
CA ILE A 21 -2.40 -24.67 -25.88
C ILE A 21 -1.85 -24.99 -24.49
N GLY A 22 -1.57 -26.24 -24.21
CA GLY A 22 -0.96 -26.67 -22.94
C GLY A 22 0.40 -25.99 -22.70
N LEU A 23 1.26 -25.93 -23.72
CA LEU A 23 2.56 -25.27 -23.64
C LEU A 23 2.42 -23.76 -23.39
N LEU A 24 1.51 -23.09 -24.09
CA LEU A 24 1.27 -21.65 -23.93
C LEU A 24 0.72 -21.33 -22.53
N THR A 25 -0.16 -22.17 -21.99
CA THR A 25 -0.75 -21.98 -20.66
C THR A 25 0.31 -22.04 -19.56
N THR A 26 1.30 -22.94 -19.68
CA THR A 26 2.38 -23.06 -18.68
C THR A 26 3.27 -21.80 -18.63
N ALA A 27 3.45 -21.09 -19.74
CA ALA A 27 4.21 -19.85 -19.79
C ALA A 27 3.40 -18.62 -19.36
N ALA A 28 2.09 -18.61 -19.58
CA ALA A 28 1.22 -17.46 -19.28
C ALA A 28 1.01 -17.27 -17.77
N MET A 29 0.93 -18.32 -16.99
CA MET A 29 0.67 -18.27 -15.54
C MET A 29 1.73 -17.47 -14.73
N PRO A 30 3.03 -17.75 -14.86
CA PRO A 30 4.06 -17.00 -14.13
C PRO A 30 4.12 -15.53 -14.56
N LEU A 31 3.84 -15.22 -15.83
CA LEU A 31 3.81 -13.83 -16.30
C LEU A 31 2.66 -13.05 -15.67
N ALA A 32 1.47 -13.63 -15.55
CA ALA A 32 0.33 -13.00 -14.92
C ALA A 32 0.59 -12.70 -13.43
N GLN A 33 1.24 -13.62 -12.72
CA GLN A 33 1.63 -13.43 -11.31
C GLN A 33 2.63 -12.27 -11.17
N LEU A 34 3.61 -12.19 -12.07
CA LEU A 34 4.60 -11.11 -12.06
C LEU A 34 3.95 -9.73 -12.29
N VAL A 35 2.99 -9.63 -13.21
CA VAL A 35 2.24 -8.39 -13.46
C VAL A 35 1.43 -7.99 -12.24
N ALA A 36 0.69 -8.93 -11.64
CA ALA A 36 -0.11 -8.66 -10.44
C ALA A 36 0.77 -8.24 -9.24
N GLN A 37 1.96 -8.85 -9.09
CA GLN A 37 2.90 -8.44 -8.05
C GLN A 37 3.43 -7.02 -8.29
N ARG A 38 3.80 -6.66 -9.52
CA ARG A 38 4.25 -5.30 -9.87
C ARG A 38 3.18 -4.24 -9.58
N GLU A 39 1.93 -4.55 -9.86
CA GLU A 39 0.81 -3.66 -9.59
C GLU A 39 0.66 -3.41 -8.09
N LYS A 40 0.63 -4.46 -7.27
CA LYS A 40 0.60 -4.35 -5.81
C LYS A 40 1.82 -3.62 -5.23
N GLU A 41 3.02 -3.86 -5.77
CA GLU A 41 4.22 -3.13 -5.35
C GLU A 41 4.15 -1.63 -5.67
N SER A 42 3.59 -1.28 -6.82
CA SER A 42 3.36 0.12 -7.18
C SER A 42 2.34 0.79 -6.25
N GLU A 43 1.26 0.07 -5.92
CA GLU A 43 0.24 0.52 -4.98
C GLU A 43 0.83 0.71 -3.57
N LEU A 44 1.63 -0.25 -3.07
CA LEU A 44 2.30 -0.15 -1.78
C LEU A 44 3.20 1.09 -1.70
N ARG A 45 4.04 1.33 -2.71
CA ARG A 45 4.89 2.53 -2.76
C ARG A 45 4.09 3.82 -2.78
N SER A 46 2.95 3.82 -3.48
CA SER A 46 2.07 4.99 -3.52
C SER A 46 1.44 5.24 -2.15
N ALA A 47 0.96 4.20 -1.49
CA ALA A 47 0.36 4.28 -0.16
C ALA A 47 1.37 4.78 0.89
N LEU A 48 2.59 4.25 0.89
CA LEU A 48 3.66 4.70 1.78
C LEU A 48 3.98 6.18 1.59
N ARG A 49 4.13 6.62 0.33
CA ARG A 49 4.37 8.06 0.06
C ARG A 49 3.21 8.95 0.50
N GLU A 50 1.97 8.51 0.27
CA GLU A 50 0.78 9.26 0.67
C GLU A 50 0.72 9.43 2.19
N ILE A 51 0.91 8.35 2.95
CA ILE A 51 0.89 8.42 4.42
C ILE A 51 2.06 9.26 4.95
N ARG A 52 3.28 9.03 4.47
CA ARG A 52 4.48 9.78 4.89
C ARG A 52 4.33 11.28 4.61
N SER A 53 3.82 11.64 3.44
CA SER A 53 3.55 13.05 3.11
C SER A 53 2.51 13.68 4.04
N ALA A 54 1.52 12.91 4.48
CA ALA A 54 0.51 13.40 5.43
C ALA A 54 1.09 13.55 6.85
N LEU A 55 1.96 12.61 7.29
CA LEU A 55 2.70 12.70 8.55
C LEU A 55 3.59 13.96 8.57
N ASP A 56 4.32 14.21 7.48
CA ASP A 56 5.17 15.41 7.34
C ASP A 56 4.33 16.70 7.34
N ALA A 57 3.19 16.71 6.66
CA ALA A 57 2.28 17.85 6.65
C ALA A 57 1.69 18.14 8.05
N TYR A 58 1.34 17.08 8.80
CA TYR A 58 0.91 17.22 10.19
C TYR A 58 2.02 17.81 11.04
N LYS A 59 3.25 17.30 10.90
CA LYS A 59 4.43 17.80 11.62
C LYS A 59 4.67 19.30 11.34
N VAL A 60 4.60 19.71 10.07
CA VAL A 60 4.73 21.13 9.69
C VAL A 60 3.64 21.97 10.35
N ALA A 61 2.38 21.52 10.35
CA ALA A 61 1.28 22.24 11.00
C ALA A 61 1.49 22.36 12.52
N ALA A 62 2.02 21.31 13.17
CA ALA A 62 2.37 21.33 14.58
C ALA A 62 3.52 22.32 14.87
N ASP A 63 4.57 22.32 14.05
CA ASP A 63 5.73 23.19 14.24
C ASP A 63 5.42 24.68 13.96
N THR A 64 4.44 24.94 13.09
CA THR A 64 3.97 26.31 12.77
C THR A 64 2.89 26.83 13.72
N GLY A 65 2.50 26.02 14.74
CA GLY A 65 1.57 26.45 15.77
C GLY A 65 0.09 26.33 15.40
N HIS A 66 -0.23 25.61 14.32
CA HIS A 66 -1.62 25.31 13.93
C HIS A 66 -2.22 24.17 14.77
N ILE A 67 -1.38 23.23 15.23
CA ILE A 67 -1.79 22.14 16.10
C ILE A 67 -1.20 22.36 17.49
N LYS A 68 -2.05 22.18 18.52
CA LYS A 68 -1.60 22.29 19.91
C LYS A 68 -0.59 21.18 20.22
N ARG A 69 0.55 21.57 20.79
CA ARG A 69 1.59 20.63 21.26
C ARG A 69 1.75 20.76 22.77
N GLU A 70 2.01 19.65 23.43
CA GLU A 70 2.46 19.62 24.82
C GLU A 70 4.00 19.68 24.88
N LEU A 71 4.51 20.02 26.07
CA LEU A 71 5.96 20.10 26.26
C LEU A 71 6.56 18.71 26.19
N GLY A 72 7.44 18.48 25.20
CA GLY A 72 8.06 17.17 24.97
C GLY A 72 7.48 16.37 23.79
N ASP A 73 6.36 16.80 23.21
CA ASP A 73 5.80 16.14 22.03
C ASP A 73 6.73 16.27 20.82
N SER A 74 6.86 15.20 20.05
CA SER A 74 7.63 15.18 18.80
C SER A 74 7.05 16.09 17.72
N GLY A 75 5.73 16.34 17.79
CA GLY A 75 4.94 17.09 16.81
C GLY A 75 4.40 16.21 15.68
N TYR A 76 4.65 14.90 15.71
CA TYR A 76 3.97 13.92 14.86
C TYR A 76 2.63 13.50 15.47
N PRO A 77 1.68 12.96 14.66
CA PRO A 77 0.37 12.58 15.17
C PRO A 77 0.47 11.39 16.13
N PRO A 78 -0.44 11.28 17.12
CA PRO A 78 -0.46 10.14 18.06
C PRO A 78 -0.91 8.83 17.40
N ASP A 79 -1.66 8.91 16.31
CA ASP A 79 -2.16 7.78 15.54
C ASP A 79 -2.45 8.17 14.09
N LEU A 80 -2.63 7.18 13.20
CA LEU A 80 -3.00 7.42 11.80
C LEU A 80 -4.42 7.99 11.65
N LYS A 81 -5.29 7.80 12.64
CA LYS A 81 -6.66 8.31 12.62
C LYS A 81 -6.68 9.83 12.66
N SER A 82 -5.76 10.45 13.38
CA SER A 82 -5.61 11.92 13.46
C SER A 82 -5.40 12.56 12.09
N LEU A 83 -4.86 11.84 11.11
CA LEU A 83 -4.64 12.37 9.76
C LEU A 83 -5.94 12.56 8.97
N TYR A 84 -7.00 11.77 9.24
CA TYR A 84 -8.25 11.81 8.48
C TYR A 84 -9.49 12.18 9.31
N ALA A 85 -9.43 12.07 10.63
CA ALA A 85 -10.56 12.44 11.50
C ALA A 85 -10.74 13.96 11.65
N GLY A 86 -9.69 14.73 11.36
CA GLY A 86 -9.64 16.18 11.53
C GLY A 86 -9.05 16.59 12.85
N VAL A 87 -8.14 17.56 12.80
CA VAL A 87 -7.47 18.17 13.96
C VAL A 87 -7.78 19.67 13.98
N GLU A 88 -8.15 20.20 15.14
CA GLU A 88 -8.51 21.61 15.30
C GLU A 88 -7.30 22.50 15.00
N ASP A 89 -7.46 23.47 14.10
CA ASP A 89 -6.51 24.54 13.86
C ASP A 89 -6.62 25.59 14.97
N VAL A 90 -5.69 25.54 15.93
CA VAL A 90 -5.68 26.49 17.07
C VAL A 90 -5.23 27.90 16.69
N ALA A 91 -4.62 28.08 15.52
CA ALA A 91 -4.26 29.38 14.99
C ALA A 91 -5.45 30.08 14.29
N SER A 92 -6.51 29.32 13.97
CA SER A 92 -7.69 29.87 13.30
C SER A 92 -8.72 30.38 14.31
N GLU A 93 -9.13 31.63 14.18
CA GLU A 93 -10.22 32.19 14.99
C GLU A 93 -11.55 31.45 14.85
N LYS A 94 -11.75 30.78 13.72
CA LYS A 94 -12.97 30.02 13.40
C LYS A 94 -12.94 28.56 13.82
N LYS A 95 -11.87 28.08 14.47
CA LYS A 95 -11.70 26.69 14.90
C LYS A 95 -12.02 25.68 13.79
N VAL A 96 -11.41 25.86 12.64
CA VAL A 96 -11.59 24.96 11.48
C VAL A 96 -10.76 23.70 11.68
N ASN A 97 -11.29 22.54 11.30
CA ASN A 97 -10.51 21.31 11.32
C ASN A 97 -9.64 21.20 10.07
N MET A 98 -8.39 20.77 10.28
CA MET A 98 -7.45 20.39 9.23
C MET A 98 -7.49 18.89 8.99
N TYR A 99 -7.42 18.50 7.72
CA TYR A 99 -7.40 17.10 7.29
C TYR A 99 -6.17 16.88 6.42
N PHE A 100 -5.36 15.90 6.74
CA PHE A 100 -4.10 15.59 6.04
C PHE A 100 -4.26 14.44 5.06
N LEU A 101 -5.24 13.55 5.33
CA LEU A 101 -5.66 12.47 4.44
C LEU A 101 -7.19 12.48 4.29
N ARG A 102 -7.69 12.02 3.17
CA ARG A 102 -9.12 11.71 3.01
C ARG A 102 -9.49 10.40 3.69
N ARG A 103 -8.59 9.44 3.63
CA ARG A 103 -8.65 8.10 4.25
C ARG A 103 -7.24 7.52 4.28
N VAL A 104 -6.97 6.62 5.20
CA VAL A 104 -5.71 5.85 5.19
C VAL A 104 -5.79 4.82 4.07
N PRO A 105 -4.83 4.78 3.13
CA PRO A 105 -4.75 3.70 2.16
C PRO A 105 -4.42 2.39 2.87
N ARG A 106 -4.88 1.27 2.31
CA ARG A 106 -4.61 -0.07 2.84
C ARG A 106 -3.30 -0.61 2.26
N ASP A 107 -2.57 -1.40 3.04
CA ASP A 107 -1.46 -2.20 2.52
C ASP A 107 -2.02 -3.30 1.58
N PRO A 108 -1.66 -3.29 0.27
CA PRO A 108 -2.16 -4.26 -0.71
C PRO A 108 -1.67 -5.69 -0.48
N PHE A 109 -0.63 -5.88 0.35
CA PHE A 109 -0.08 -7.18 0.71
C PHE A 109 -0.61 -7.70 2.04
N PHE A 110 -1.35 -6.90 2.81
CA PHE A 110 -1.91 -7.34 4.09
C PHE A 110 -3.05 -8.34 3.85
N PRO A 111 -2.96 -9.59 4.39
CA PRO A 111 -3.83 -10.70 3.97
C PRO A 111 -5.26 -10.59 4.48
N ASP A 112 -5.49 -9.98 5.65
CA ASP A 112 -6.79 -9.96 6.31
C ASP A 112 -7.62 -8.74 5.91
N GLY A 113 -8.64 -8.95 5.08
CA GLY A 113 -9.55 -7.92 4.61
C GLY A 113 -10.49 -7.35 5.67
N SER A 114 -10.62 -7.98 6.83
CA SER A 114 -11.51 -7.54 7.93
C SER A 114 -10.90 -6.46 8.81
N ILE A 115 -9.56 -6.36 8.83
CA ILE A 115 -8.84 -5.34 9.60
C ILE A 115 -9.01 -3.96 8.93
N PRO A 116 -9.33 -2.89 9.67
CA PRO A 116 -9.35 -1.53 9.14
C PRO A 116 -8.03 -1.12 8.49
N ALA A 117 -8.06 -0.20 7.52
CA ALA A 117 -6.90 0.17 6.72
C ALA A 117 -5.73 0.72 7.55
N ASP A 118 -6.02 1.48 8.60
CA ASP A 118 -5.04 2.00 9.56
C ASP A 118 -4.34 0.89 10.38
N GLY A 119 -5.05 -0.22 10.64
CA GLY A 119 -4.49 -1.40 11.32
C GLY A 119 -3.65 -2.32 10.42
N THR A 120 -3.48 -2.02 9.13
CA THR A 120 -2.68 -2.85 8.21
C THR A 120 -1.21 -2.45 8.14
N TRP A 121 -0.83 -1.37 8.81
CA TRP A 121 0.51 -0.79 8.83
C TRP A 121 1.24 -1.07 10.13
N GLY A 122 2.54 -1.35 10.05
CA GLY A 122 3.44 -1.24 11.17
C GLY A 122 3.73 0.24 11.44
N LEU A 123 3.83 0.62 12.71
CA LEU A 123 4.06 1.99 13.15
C LEU A 123 5.43 2.11 13.77
N ARG A 124 6.13 3.20 13.46
CA ARG A 124 7.39 3.56 14.09
C ARG A 124 7.27 4.93 14.73
N SER A 125 7.64 5.05 16.00
CA SER A 125 7.70 6.32 16.71
C SER A 125 8.98 7.11 16.39
N TYR A 126 8.96 8.41 16.65
CA TYR A 126 10.10 9.29 16.43
C TYR A 126 11.35 8.88 17.24
N GLN A 127 11.15 8.33 18.43
CA GLN A 127 12.26 7.88 19.30
C GLN A 127 12.81 6.50 18.92
N SER A 128 12.11 5.75 18.08
CA SER A 128 12.50 4.42 17.69
C SER A 128 13.55 4.42 16.58
N PRO A 129 14.60 3.59 16.63
CA PRO A 129 15.60 3.49 15.58
C PRO A 129 15.01 2.84 14.32
N PRO A 130 15.60 3.11 13.13
CA PRO A 130 15.07 2.58 11.86
C PRO A 130 15.27 1.07 11.68
N ASP A 131 16.26 0.48 12.31
CA ASP A 131 16.62 -0.94 12.26
C ASP A 131 15.81 -1.81 13.23
N ASP A 132 15.13 -1.21 14.20
CA ASP A 132 14.21 -1.87 15.12
C ASP A 132 12.97 -0.97 15.35
N PRO A 133 12.07 -0.88 14.37
CA PRO A 133 10.92 0.01 14.45
C PRO A 133 9.92 -0.44 15.51
N GLN A 134 9.70 0.41 16.52
CA GLN A 134 8.76 0.18 17.60
C GLN A 134 7.67 1.27 17.61
N PRO A 135 6.41 0.91 17.89
CA PRO A 135 5.36 1.87 18.16
C PRO A 135 5.63 2.64 19.47
N GLY A 136 5.08 3.83 19.61
CA GLY A 136 5.22 4.69 20.78
C GLY A 136 4.07 5.67 20.90
N ASP A 137 4.35 6.84 21.50
CA ASP A 137 3.35 7.88 21.74
C ASP A 137 2.97 8.66 20.47
N ASP A 138 3.73 8.49 19.39
CA ASP A 138 3.53 9.14 18.11
C ASP A 138 3.73 8.18 16.94
N VAL A 139 3.35 8.63 15.75
CA VAL A 139 3.60 7.95 14.47
C VAL A 139 4.50 8.84 13.62
N PHE A 140 5.79 8.51 13.63
CA PHE A 140 6.80 9.15 12.79
C PHE A 140 6.85 8.56 11.39
N ASP A 141 6.74 7.23 11.28
CA ASP A 141 6.82 6.51 10.02
C ASP A 141 5.92 5.27 10.03
N VAL A 142 5.63 4.76 8.85
CA VAL A 142 4.87 3.53 8.63
C VAL A 142 5.63 2.57 7.74
N TYR A 143 5.43 1.27 7.95
CA TYR A 143 6.01 0.21 7.13
C TYR A 143 5.01 -0.92 6.89
N SER A 144 5.26 -1.73 5.85
CA SER A 144 4.42 -2.88 5.55
C SER A 144 4.66 -4.02 6.54
N LEU A 145 3.57 -4.62 7.04
CA LEU A 145 3.61 -5.84 7.86
C LEU A 145 3.65 -7.12 7.02
N ALA A 146 3.67 -6.99 5.69
CA ALA A 146 3.68 -8.15 4.79
C ALA A 146 5.01 -8.89 4.86
N ALA A 147 4.93 -10.20 5.05
CA ALA A 147 6.08 -11.08 4.91
C ALA A 147 6.45 -11.22 3.43
N GLY A 148 7.73 -11.11 3.09
CA GLY A 148 8.21 -11.30 1.72
C GLY A 148 9.12 -10.19 1.24
N LYS A 149 9.48 -10.30 -0.05
CA LYS A 149 10.41 -9.38 -0.71
C LYS A 149 9.80 -8.90 -2.01
N GLY A 150 10.10 -7.66 -2.34
CA GLY A 150 9.77 -7.10 -3.63
C GLY A 150 10.57 -7.74 -4.78
N LEU A 151 10.17 -7.45 -6.00
CA LEU A 151 10.88 -7.87 -7.22
C LEU A 151 12.32 -7.30 -7.30
N ASN A 152 12.59 -6.24 -6.52
CA ASN A 152 13.91 -5.67 -6.32
C ASN A 152 14.77 -6.43 -5.28
N GLY A 153 14.24 -7.47 -4.65
CA GLY A 153 14.88 -8.28 -3.61
C GLY A 153 14.87 -7.67 -2.20
N VAL A 154 14.35 -6.45 -2.02
CA VAL A 154 14.24 -5.77 -0.73
C VAL A 154 12.99 -6.23 -0.01
N PRO A 155 13.04 -6.57 1.29
CA PRO A 155 11.86 -6.88 2.10
C PRO A 155 10.84 -5.73 2.06
N TYR A 156 9.53 -6.04 2.04
CA TYR A 156 8.49 -5.00 2.01
C TYR A 156 8.51 -4.10 3.22
N HIS A 157 8.94 -4.62 4.36
CA HIS A 157 9.03 -3.86 5.60
C HIS A 157 10.11 -2.77 5.55
N ASP A 158 11.08 -2.89 4.63
CA ASP A 158 12.19 -1.92 4.46
C ASP A 158 11.90 -0.83 3.40
N TRP A 159 10.70 -0.78 2.86
CA TRP A 159 10.32 0.15 1.77
C TRP A 159 9.97 1.56 2.24
#